data_16f58124b06684c19e6bc2044d2865d6
#
_entry.id   16f58124b06684c19e6bc2044d2865d6
#
_cell.length_a   1.000
_cell.length_b   1.000
_cell.length_c   1.000
_cell.angle_alpha   90.00
_cell.angle_beta   90.00
_cell.angle_gamma   90.00
#
_symmetry.space_group_name_H-M   'P 1'
#
loop_
_entity.id
_entity.type
_entity.pdbx_description
1 polymer ?
#
loop_
_entity_poly.entity_id
_entity_poly.type
_entity_poly.pdbx_seq_one_letter_code
_entity_poly.pdbx_strand_id
1 'polypeptide(L)'
;MLKKPKSKRFVITCTAYDKSGRIICIENNSYTDSCRLMRFFAKRIGDRSKNEDKKIYNHAEIKCIDKAMKSGKIVHMLKVERIENGLYENAKPCNICQFAIKYFRIKKVIYSTREGFKEL
;
A
#
# COMPACT_ATOMS: atom_id res chain seq x y z
N MET A 1 6.79 -19.07 30.37
CA MET A 1 6.07 -19.68 29.26
C MET A 1 6.22 -18.87 28.00
N LEU A 2 6.63 -19.50 26.97
CA LEU A 2 6.79 -18.81 25.70
C LEU A 2 5.41 -18.61 25.08
N LYS A 3 5.10 -17.35 24.83
CA LYS A 3 3.89 -17.05 24.09
C LYS A 3 4.05 -17.52 22.64
N LYS A 4 3.02 -18.14 22.14
CA LYS A 4 2.94 -18.42 20.74
C LYS A 4 3.13 -17.11 19.99
N PRO A 5 4.04 -17.03 19.02
CA PRO A 5 4.19 -15.81 18.27
C PRO A 5 2.87 -15.46 17.61
N LYS A 6 2.46 -14.23 17.78
CA LYS A 6 1.30 -13.72 17.08
C LYS A 6 1.57 -13.82 15.58
N SER A 7 0.52 -13.97 14.79
CA SER A 7 0.67 -13.92 13.36
C SER A 7 1.54 -12.72 13.00
N LYS A 8 2.55 -12.96 12.20
CA LYS A 8 3.48 -11.91 11.80
C LYS A 8 2.75 -10.77 11.15
N ARG A 9 2.99 -9.58 11.66
CA ARG A 9 2.54 -8.36 11.02
C ARG A 9 3.71 -7.81 10.24
N PHE A 10 3.49 -7.55 8.97
CA PHE A 10 4.54 -7.04 8.10
C PHE A 10 4.42 -5.53 8.00
N VAL A 11 5.56 -4.88 7.89
CA VAL A 11 5.60 -3.46 7.61
C VAL A 11 5.84 -3.29 6.12
N ILE A 12 4.89 -2.66 5.46
CA ILE A 12 4.99 -2.29 4.06
C ILE A 12 5.12 -0.78 4.01
N THR A 13 6.13 -0.30 3.31
CA THR A 13 6.39 1.13 3.17
C THR A 13 6.12 1.53 1.74
N CYS A 14 5.31 2.57 1.56
CA CYS A 14 5.04 3.13 0.25
C CYS A 14 5.57 4.55 0.20
N THR A 15 6.35 4.84 -0.83
CA THR A 15 6.86 6.18 -1.10
C THR A 15 6.19 6.70 -2.37
N ALA A 16 5.62 7.89 -2.30
CA ALA A 16 5.00 8.53 -3.45
C ALA A 16 5.92 9.60 -4.00
N TYR A 17 6.04 9.63 -5.31
CA TYR A 17 6.91 10.59 -6.01
C TYR A 17 6.08 11.42 -7.00
N ASP A 18 6.45 12.68 -7.16
CA ASP A 18 5.86 13.52 -8.19
C ASP A 18 6.55 13.30 -9.53
N LYS A 19 6.11 14.04 -10.55
CA LYS A 19 6.63 13.90 -11.90
C LYS A 19 8.12 14.22 -12.00
N SER A 20 8.63 15.07 -11.14
CA SER A 20 10.06 15.44 -11.13
C SER A 20 10.92 14.50 -10.29
N GLY A 21 10.32 13.48 -9.70
CA GLY A 21 11.04 12.52 -8.87
C GLY A 21 11.20 12.92 -7.42
N ARG A 22 10.52 13.97 -7.00
CA ARG A 22 10.56 14.38 -5.60
C ARG A 22 9.59 13.57 -4.77
N ILE A 23 10.00 13.27 -3.54
CA ILE A 23 9.15 12.55 -2.62
C ILE A 23 8.01 13.43 -2.14
N ILE A 24 6.78 12.94 -2.32
CA ILE A 24 5.59 13.61 -1.80
C ILE A 24 5.36 13.19 -0.35
N CYS A 25 5.36 11.89 -0.10
CA CYS A 25 5.15 11.34 1.24
C CYS A 25 5.64 9.91 1.31
N ILE A 26 5.84 9.44 2.53
CA ILE A 26 6.21 8.06 2.84
C ILE A 26 5.23 7.58 3.91
N GLU A 27 4.58 6.45 3.68
CA GLU A 27 3.60 5.90 4.61
C GLU A 27 3.80 4.42 4.80
N ASN A 28 3.49 3.95 5.99
CA ASN A 28 3.47 2.53 6.31
C ASN A 28 2.02 2.05 6.39
N ASN A 29 1.82 0.75 6.17
CA ASN A 29 0.51 0.15 6.37
C ASN A 29 0.13 0.22 7.85
N SER A 30 -1.17 0.16 8.14
CA SER A 30 -1.69 0.14 9.50
C SER A 30 -2.56 -1.10 9.69
N TYR A 31 -2.46 -1.70 10.87
CA TYR A 31 -3.31 -2.83 11.25
C TYR A 31 -4.43 -2.42 12.21
N THR A 32 -4.50 -1.14 12.58
CA THR A 32 -5.46 -0.66 13.55
C THR A 32 -6.40 0.41 13.01
N ASP A 33 -5.97 1.10 11.95
CA ASP A 33 -6.74 2.22 11.40
C ASP A 33 -7.18 1.94 9.99
N SER A 34 -8.26 2.59 9.58
CA SER A 34 -8.63 2.65 8.18
C SER A 34 -9.08 4.07 7.86
N CYS A 35 -8.76 4.55 6.67
CA CYS A 35 -9.21 5.85 6.22
C CYS A 35 -10.45 5.68 5.34
N ARG A 36 -11.13 6.80 5.10
CA ARG A 36 -12.32 6.79 4.26
C ARG A 36 -12.02 6.24 2.87
N LEU A 37 -10.88 6.61 2.32
CA LEU A 37 -10.47 6.17 0.98
C LEU A 37 -10.30 4.66 0.92
N MET A 38 -9.68 4.06 1.94
CA MET A 38 -9.50 2.61 2.00
C MET A 38 -10.86 1.92 2.01
N ARG A 39 -11.80 2.40 2.84
CA ARG A 39 -13.14 1.84 2.91
C ARG A 39 -13.89 1.99 1.59
N PHE A 40 -13.71 3.12 0.93
CA PHE A 40 -14.31 3.37 -0.38
C PHE A 40 -13.88 2.32 -1.39
N PHE A 41 -12.58 2.08 -1.52
CA PHE A 41 -12.07 1.12 -2.49
C PHE A 41 -12.37 -0.32 -2.10
N ALA A 42 -12.36 -0.65 -0.82
CA ALA A 42 -12.72 -1.99 -0.37
C ALA A 42 -14.15 -2.33 -0.77
N LYS A 43 -15.07 -1.39 -0.66
CA LYS A 43 -16.45 -1.57 -1.08
C LYS A 43 -16.58 -1.66 -2.60
N ARG A 44 -15.82 -0.85 -3.32
CA ARG A 44 -15.89 -0.78 -4.79
C ARG A 44 -15.46 -2.07 -5.46
N ILE A 45 -14.42 -2.69 -4.97
CA ILE A 45 -13.94 -3.95 -5.52
C ILE A 45 -14.97 -5.04 -5.31
N GLY A 46 -15.86 -4.83 -4.35
CA GLY A 46 -16.91 -5.79 -4.09
C GLY A 46 -16.36 -7.14 -3.70
N ASP A 47 -15.21 -7.15 -3.05
CA ASP A 47 -14.70 -8.39 -2.52
C ASP A 47 -15.60 -8.80 -1.39
N ARG A 48 -16.54 -9.64 -1.70
CA ARG A 48 -17.53 -10.14 -0.75
C ARG A 48 -17.04 -11.37 -0.03
N SER A 49 -15.74 -11.60 -0.08
CA SER A 49 -15.16 -12.69 0.66
C SER A 49 -15.36 -12.46 2.16
N LYS A 50 -15.33 -13.54 2.91
CA LYS A 50 -15.49 -13.50 4.35
C LYS A 50 -14.39 -12.72 5.06
N ASN A 51 -13.35 -12.35 4.33
CA ASN A 51 -12.22 -11.61 4.87
C ASN A 51 -12.30 -10.12 4.59
N GLU A 52 -13.42 -9.65 4.09
CA GLU A 52 -13.61 -8.25 3.73
C GLU A 52 -13.28 -7.31 4.90
N ASP A 53 -13.76 -7.64 6.09
CA ASP A 53 -13.52 -6.83 7.28
C ASP A 53 -12.05 -6.72 7.63
N LYS A 54 -11.29 -7.77 7.35
CA LYS A 54 -9.85 -7.78 7.64
C LYS A 54 -9.05 -6.99 6.65
N LYS A 55 -9.61 -6.67 5.49
CA LYS A 55 -8.92 -5.96 4.43
C LYS A 55 -9.16 -4.46 4.45
N ILE A 56 -9.98 -3.97 5.38
CA ILE A 56 -10.27 -2.55 5.45
C ILE A 56 -9.22 -1.76 6.24
N TYR A 57 -8.21 -2.43 6.76
CA TYR A 57 -7.07 -1.72 7.35
C TYR A 57 -6.33 -0.93 6.29
N ASN A 58 -5.72 0.17 6.72
CA ASN A 58 -5.00 1.01 5.78
C ASN A 58 -3.79 0.31 5.19
N HIS A 59 -3.81 0.17 3.89
CA HIS A 59 -2.64 -0.26 3.14
C HIS A 59 -1.75 0.95 2.88
N ALA A 60 -0.43 0.73 2.83
CA ALA A 60 0.53 1.81 2.66
C ALA A 60 0.28 2.61 1.38
N GLU A 61 -0.07 1.94 0.29
CA GLU A 61 -0.34 2.58 -1.00
C GLU A 61 -1.53 3.54 -0.90
N ILE A 62 -2.61 3.09 -0.29
CA ILE A 62 -3.80 3.92 -0.13
C ILE A 62 -3.53 5.10 0.79
N LYS A 63 -2.75 4.88 1.86
CA LYS A 63 -2.36 5.98 2.75
C LYS A 63 -1.56 7.05 2.01
N CYS A 64 -0.62 6.62 1.15
CA CYS A 64 0.15 7.56 0.33
C CYS A 64 -0.74 8.36 -0.59
N ILE A 65 -1.65 7.68 -1.28
CA ILE A 65 -2.57 8.34 -2.21
C ILE A 65 -3.45 9.34 -1.46
N ASP A 66 -4.00 8.93 -0.31
CA ASP A 66 -4.85 9.79 0.51
C ASP A 66 -4.10 11.04 0.97
N LYS A 67 -2.88 10.85 1.45
CA LYS A 67 -2.05 11.97 1.91
C LYS A 67 -1.70 12.93 0.78
N ALA A 68 -1.33 12.39 -0.37
CA ALA A 68 -1.01 13.20 -1.53
C ALA A 68 -2.23 14.03 -1.98
N MET A 69 -3.40 13.41 -2.01
CA MET A 69 -4.64 14.10 -2.36
C MET A 69 -4.92 15.26 -1.41
N LYS A 70 -4.82 15.02 -0.12
CA LYS A 70 -5.06 16.05 0.88
C LYS A 70 -4.08 17.20 0.78
N SER A 71 -2.88 16.92 0.26
CA SER A 71 -1.84 17.93 0.04
C SER A 71 -1.97 18.61 -1.31
N GLY A 72 -2.94 18.24 -2.14
CA GLY A 72 -3.12 18.77 -3.47
C GLY A 72 -2.02 18.38 -4.45
N LYS A 73 -1.31 17.31 -4.18
CA LYS A 73 -0.19 16.86 -5.01
C LYS A 73 -0.59 15.67 -5.86
N ILE A 74 0.01 15.57 -7.04
CA ILE A 74 -0.27 14.50 -8.00
C ILE A 74 0.84 13.45 -7.90
N VAL A 75 0.44 12.22 -7.64
CA VAL A 75 1.37 11.10 -7.59
C VAL A 75 1.68 10.62 -9.00
N HIS A 76 2.95 10.59 -9.35
CA HIS A 76 3.42 10.04 -10.61
C HIS A 76 3.87 8.60 -10.46
N MET A 77 4.54 8.27 -9.36
CA MET A 77 5.06 6.94 -9.11
C MET A 77 4.90 6.55 -7.64
N LEU A 78 4.60 5.28 -7.41
CA LEU A 78 4.66 4.68 -6.09
C LEU A 78 5.78 3.65 -6.05
N LYS A 79 6.50 3.62 -4.95
CA LYS A 79 7.49 2.59 -4.66
C LYS A 79 7.04 1.87 -3.40
N VAL A 80 6.79 0.58 -3.52
CA VAL A 80 6.25 -0.22 -2.41
C VAL A 80 7.31 -1.21 -1.95
N GLU A 81 7.65 -1.16 -0.67
CA GLU A 81 8.73 -1.96 -0.13
C GLU A 81 8.25 -2.77 1.07
N ARG A 82 8.67 -4.01 1.12
CA ARG A 82 8.47 -4.88 2.28
C ARG A 82 9.82 -5.51 2.63
N ILE A 83 10.27 -5.29 3.85
CA ILE A 83 11.54 -5.82 4.33
C ILE A 83 11.27 -6.64 5.58
N GLU A 84 11.82 -7.85 5.61
CA GLU A 84 11.76 -8.73 6.77
C GLU A 84 13.13 -9.31 7.01
N ASN A 85 13.60 -9.21 8.26
CA ASN A 85 14.92 -9.74 8.63
C ASN A 85 16.03 -9.24 7.72
N GLY A 86 15.94 -7.97 7.31
CA GLY A 86 16.94 -7.34 6.46
C GLY A 86 16.87 -7.70 4.99
N LEU A 87 15.86 -8.48 4.58
CA LEU A 87 15.71 -8.92 3.19
C LEU A 87 14.42 -8.38 2.60
N TYR A 88 14.46 -8.04 1.32
CA TYR A 88 13.26 -7.66 0.60
C TYR A 88 12.35 -8.87 0.41
N GLU A 89 11.06 -8.62 0.58
CA GLU A 89 10.01 -9.60 0.34
C GLU A 89 9.00 -9.02 -0.64
N ASN A 90 8.08 -9.87 -1.09
CA ASN A 90 7.10 -9.48 -2.09
C ASN A 90 6.13 -8.43 -1.54
N ALA A 91 6.12 -7.27 -2.17
CA ALA A 91 5.24 -6.15 -1.81
C ALA A 91 4.26 -5.80 -2.94
N LYS A 92 3.93 -6.77 -3.79
CA LYS A 92 3.01 -6.52 -4.90
C LYS A 92 1.66 -6.02 -4.35
N PRO A 93 1.15 -4.87 -4.85
CA PRO A 93 -0.12 -4.36 -4.39
C PRO A 93 -1.27 -5.37 -4.57
N CYS A 94 -2.15 -5.42 -3.58
CA CYS A 94 -3.34 -6.29 -3.66
C CYS A 94 -4.35 -5.71 -4.65
N ASN A 95 -5.43 -6.46 -4.90
CA ASN A 95 -6.45 -6.05 -5.87
C ASN A 95 -7.06 -4.68 -5.53
N ILE A 96 -7.28 -4.40 -4.25
CA ILE A 96 -7.83 -3.12 -3.82
C ILE A 96 -6.88 -1.99 -4.18
N CYS A 97 -5.60 -2.16 -3.86
CA CYS A 97 -4.59 -1.14 -4.16
C CYS A 97 -4.38 -0.99 -5.66
N GLN A 98 -4.40 -2.08 -6.42
CA GLN A 98 -4.29 -2.01 -7.88
C GLN A 98 -5.45 -1.24 -8.49
N PHE A 99 -6.65 -1.44 -7.96
CA PHE A 99 -7.82 -0.69 -8.41
C PHE A 99 -7.64 0.81 -8.13
N ALA A 100 -7.19 1.15 -6.92
CA ALA A 100 -6.95 2.54 -6.55
C ALA A 100 -5.88 3.19 -7.43
N ILE A 101 -4.82 2.47 -7.71
CA ILE A 101 -3.73 2.94 -8.59
C ILE A 101 -4.29 3.29 -9.97
N LYS A 102 -5.13 2.44 -10.52
CA LYS A 102 -5.77 2.69 -11.81
C LYS A 102 -6.76 3.85 -11.74
N TYR A 103 -7.52 3.90 -10.67
CA TYR A 103 -8.51 4.96 -10.46
C TYR A 103 -7.87 6.34 -10.47
N PHE A 104 -6.72 6.48 -9.82
CA PHE A 104 -5.99 7.73 -9.74
C PHE A 104 -4.99 7.91 -10.89
N ARG A 105 -4.95 6.98 -11.82
CA ARG A 105 -4.11 7.05 -13.03
C ARG A 105 -2.62 7.23 -12.69
N ILE A 106 -2.16 6.55 -11.68
CA ILE A 106 -0.74 6.58 -11.32
C ILE A 106 0.05 5.88 -12.41
N LYS A 107 1.06 6.57 -12.94
CA LYS A 107 1.76 6.13 -14.15
C LYS A 107 2.68 4.95 -13.91
N LYS A 108 3.31 4.88 -12.75
CA LYS A 108 4.31 3.86 -12.50
C LYS A 108 4.24 3.39 -11.06
N VAL A 109 4.32 2.08 -10.88
CA VAL A 109 4.39 1.47 -9.55
C VAL A 109 5.48 0.43 -9.60
N ILE A 110 6.45 0.53 -8.71
CA ILE A 110 7.47 -0.50 -8.52
C ILE A 110 7.31 -1.08 -7.12
N TYR A 111 7.62 -2.36 -6.99
CA TYR A 111 7.47 -3.05 -5.72
C TYR A 111 8.61 -4.03 -5.51
N SER A 112 8.97 -4.26 -4.25
CA SER A 112 10.04 -5.18 -3.90
C SER A 112 9.60 -6.62 -4.05
N THR A 113 10.57 -7.47 -4.38
CA THR A 113 10.44 -8.92 -4.34
C THR A 113 11.76 -9.48 -3.82
N ARG A 114 11.81 -10.77 -3.57
CA ARG A 114 13.07 -11.41 -3.17
C ARG A 114 14.16 -11.29 -4.23
N GLU A 115 13.76 -11.09 -5.48
CA GLU A 115 14.66 -11.03 -6.61
C GLU A 115 14.93 -9.61 -7.08
N GLY A 116 14.52 -8.63 -6.31
CA GLY A 116 14.68 -7.22 -6.65
C GLY A 116 13.35 -6.55 -6.91
N PHE A 117 13.39 -5.36 -7.49
CA PHE A 117 12.19 -4.58 -7.76
C PHE A 117 11.59 -4.97 -9.10
N LYS A 118 10.26 -5.01 -9.12
CA LYS A 118 9.49 -5.25 -10.33
C LYS A 118 8.51 -4.11 -10.55
N GLU A 119 8.10 -3.93 -11.79
CA GLU A 119 7.10 -2.92 -12.13
C GLU A 119 5.74 -3.59 -12.26
N LEU A 120 4.73 -2.94 -11.68
CA LEU A 120 3.36 -3.42 -11.75
C LEU A 120 2.79 -3.24 -13.16
#